data_0b6ead88385475e994d8adb33052cb10
#
_entry.id   0b6ead88385475e994d8adb33052cb10
#
_cell.length_a   1.000
_cell.length_b   1.000
_cell.length_c   1.000
_cell.angle_alpha   90.00
_cell.angle_beta   90.00
_cell.angle_gamma   90.00
#
_symmetry.space_group_name_H-M   'P 1'
#
loop_
_entity.id
_entity.type
_entity.pdbx_description
1 polymer ?
#
loop_
_entity_poly.entity_id
_entity_poly.type
_entity_poly.pdbx_seq_one_letter_code
_entity_poly.pdbx_strand_id
1 'polypeptide(L)'
;EAEHAHYGTYEVAGDLALQLAGHIRAIGYHAQIHSPNDNTGVYIPLFVNAGLGQLGANGQLLSPHFGSRARLMIITTDAPIKYDEPVDYGINKFCGQCQVCVARCPGRALVKERVWYRGVLKNKLIYDRCRPIMVKYEGCGVCMKVCPIQRYGMKPVMEHYVETGEILGKGTSDLEGYEMCGKGYFGSGELPH
;
A
#
# COMPACT_ATOMS: atom_id res chain seq x y z
N GLU A 1 16.44 3.66 -12.68
CA GLU A 1 16.60 4.21 -11.30
C GLU A 1 15.54 3.68 -10.32
N ALA A 2 14.24 3.65 -10.67
CA ALA A 2 13.19 3.14 -9.78
C ALA A 2 13.33 1.65 -9.48
N GLU A 3 13.80 0.86 -10.41
CA GLU A 3 14.00 -0.58 -10.25
C GLU A 3 15.13 -0.90 -9.28
N HIS A 4 16.26 -0.19 -9.38
CA HIS A 4 17.38 -0.35 -8.45
C HIS A 4 17.00 0.04 -7.01
N ALA A 5 16.24 1.11 -6.81
CA ALA A 5 15.74 1.48 -5.49
C ALA A 5 14.77 0.43 -4.91
N HIS A 6 14.07 -0.28 -5.77
CA HIS A 6 13.16 -1.34 -5.37
C HIS A 6 13.91 -2.56 -4.82
N TYR A 7 14.93 -3.04 -5.52
CA TYR A 7 15.73 -4.18 -5.08
C TYR A 7 16.50 -3.88 -3.79
N GLY A 8 17.18 -2.76 -3.69
CA GLY A 8 17.94 -2.38 -2.49
C GLY A 8 17.08 -2.32 -1.22
N THR A 9 15.81 -1.92 -1.32
CA THR A 9 14.91 -1.95 -0.16
C THR A 9 14.51 -3.36 0.27
N TYR A 10 14.45 -4.33 -0.64
CA TYR A 10 14.20 -5.72 -0.29
C TYR A 10 15.44 -6.37 0.36
N GLU A 11 16.65 -6.05 -0.09
CA GLU A 11 17.89 -6.52 0.51
C GLU A 11 17.99 -6.06 1.97
N VAL A 12 17.84 -4.76 2.23
CA VAL A 12 17.86 -4.21 3.60
C VAL A 12 16.77 -4.84 4.47
N ALA A 13 15.55 -5.01 3.96
CA ALA A 13 14.47 -5.64 4.71
C ALA A 13 14.77 -7.11 5.01
N GLY A 14 15.37 -7.84 4.06
CA GLY A 14 15.82 -9.22 4.23
C GLY A 14 16.88 -9.36 5.30
N ASP A 15 17.90 -8.52 5.26
CA ASP A 15 18.99 -8.52 6.25
C ASP A 15 18.48 -8.24 7.67
N LEU A 16 17.60 -7.26 7.82
CA LEU A 16 16.99 -6.96 9.11
C LEU A 16 16.15 -8.13 9.63
N ALA A 17 15.38 -8.78 8.76
CA ALA A 17 14.59 -9.95 9.13
C ALA A 17 15.47 -11.13 9.55
N LEU A 18 16.61 -11.35 8.85
CA LEU A 18 17.59 -12.39 9.20
C LEU A 18 18.22 -12.11 10.56
N GLN A 19 18.64 -10.88 10.84
CA GLN A 19 19.21 -10.49 12.12
C GLN A 19 18.22 -10.70 13.26
N LEU A 20 16.98 -10.24 13.09
CA LEU A 20 15.92 -10.39 14.10
C LEU A 20 15.56 -11.85 14.34
N ALA A 21 15.39 -12.65 13.28
CA ALA A 21 15.12 -14.07 13.40
C ALA A 21 16.31 -14.81 14.05
N GLY A 22 17.55 -14.43 13.71
CA GLY A 22 18.77 -14.92 14.34
C GLY A 22 18.80 -14.63 15.84
N HIS A 23 18.43 -13.42 16.25
CA HIS A 23 18.35 -13.05 17.66
C HIS A 23 17.29 -13.89 18.40
N ILE A 24 16.09 -14.04 17.82
CA ILE A 24 15.01 -14.85 18.43
C ILE A 24 15.46 -16.30 18.62
N ARG A 25 16.18 -16.88 17.65
CA ARG A 25 16.72 -18.24 17.76
C ARG A 25 17.82 -18.32 18.81
N ALA A 26 18.68 -17.31 18.91
CA ALA A 26 19.78 -17.29 19.88
C ALA A 26 19.27 -17.26 21.35
N ILE A 27 18.09 -16.69 21.60
CA ILE A 27 17.47 -16.72 22.93
C ILE A 27 16.58 -17.95 23.16
N GLY A 28 16.59 -18.94 22.25
CA GLY A 28 16.01 -20.27 22.44
C GLY A 28 14.62 -20.50 21.85
N TYR A 29 14.10 -19.58 21.00
CA TYR A 29 12.80 -19.75 20.36
C TYR A 29 12.93 -20.08 18.86
N HIS A 30 11.90 -20.67 18.29
CA HIS A 30 11.81 -20.82 16.84
C HIS A 30 11.51 -19.49 16.17
N ALA A 31 12.06 -19.27 14.99
CA ALA A 31 11.73 -18.13 14.15
C ALA A 31 11.81 -18.50 12.67
N GLN A 32 10.76 -18.20 11.92
CA GLN A 32 10.72 -18.40 10.47
C GLN A 32 10.37 -17.09 9.78
N ILE A 33 11.18 -16.70 8.80
CA ILE A 33 10.98 -15.51 7.98
C ILE A 33 10.05 -15.86 6.82
N HIS A 34 9.09 -15.00 6.54
CA HIS A 34 8.21 -15.04 5.39
C HIS A 34 8.47 -13.82 4.52
N SER A 35 8.93 -14.06 3.31
CA SER A 35 9.17 -13.00 2.32
C SER A 35 7.84 -12.48 1.76
N PRO A 36 7.74 -11.19 1.42
CA PRO A 36 6.53 -10.64 0.78
C PRO A 36 6.20 -11.28 -0.58
N ASN A 37 7.15 -12.00 -1.17
CA ASN A 37 6.94 -12.75 -2.41
C ASN A 37 6.52 -14.22 -2.16
N ASP A 38 6.49 -14.66 -0.91
CA ASP A 38 6.01 -15.98 -0.55
C ASP A 38 4.48 -15.98 -0.50
N ASN A 39 3.88 -17.07 -0.96
CA ASN A 39 2.42 -17.28 -0.87
C ASN A 39 1.98 -17.86 0.51
N THR A 40 2.81 -17.69 1.53
CA THR A 40 2.62 -18.31 2.84
C THR A 40 1.68 -17.56 3.77
N GLY A 41 1.28 -16.34 3.41
CA GLY A 41 0.39 -15.53 4.24
C GLY A 41 -0.30 -14.40 3.50
N VAL A 42 -1.36 -13.86 4.12
CA VAL A 42 -2.07 -12.67 3.66
C VAL A 42 -1.54 -11.47 4.45
N TYR A 43 -0.50 -10.82 3.94
CA TYR A 43 0.29 -9.82 4.67
C TYR A 43 -0.52 -8.63 5.15
N ILE A 44 -1.22 -7.92 4.26
CA ILE A 44 -1.89 -6.66 4.61
C ILE A 44 -2.89 -6.80 5.75
N PRO A 45 -3.79 -7.80 5.78
CA PRO A 45 -4.69 -8.00 6.92
C PRO A 45 -3.98 -8.26 8.25
N LEU A 46 -2.85 -8.97 8.25
CA LEU A 46 -2.07 -9.20 9.46
C LEU A 46 -1.48 -7.89 10.00
N PHE A 47 -0.96 -7.03 9.12
CA PHE A 47 -0.45 -5.71 9.51
C PHE A 47 -1.55 -4.75 9.98
N VAL A 48 -2.76 -4.85 9.39
CA VAL A 48 -3.93 -4.09 9.87
C VAL A 48 -4.33 -4.54 11.27
N ASN A 49 -4.36 -5.85 11.52
CA ASN A 49 -4.67 -6.40 12.84
C ASN A 49 -3.62 -6.05 13.90
N ALA A 50 -2.36 -5.87 13.49
CA ALA A 50 -1.28 -5.38 14.35
C ALA A 50 -1.25 -3.84 14.51
N GLY A 51 -2.27 -3.11 14.06
CA GLY A 51 -2.36 -1.66 14.22
C GLY A 51 -1.34 -0.84 13.40
N LEU A 52 -0.62 -1.47 12.46
CA LEU A 52 0.47 -0.81 11.71
C LEU A 52 -0.03 0.05 10.54
N GLY A 53 -1.32 0.05 10.29
CA GLY A 53 -1.96 0.84 9.24
C GLY A 53 -3.36 0.32 8.92
N GLN A 54 -3.97 0.87 7.89
CA GLN A 54 -5.26 0.42 7.35
C GLN A 54 -5.20 0.20 5.84
N LEU A 55 -6.11 -0.63 5.34
CA LEU A 55 -6.20 -0.95 3.92
C LEU A 55 -6.77 0.23 3.14
N GLY A 56 -5.98 0.80 2.23
CA GLY A 56 -6.39 1.84 1.30
C GLY A 56 -7.25 1.32 0.14
N ALA A 57 -7.95 2.24 -0.56
CA ALA A 57 -8.72 1.91 -1.76
C ALA A 57 -7.84 1.39 -2.91
N ASN A 58 -6.55 1.70 -2.90
CA ASN A 58 -5.57 1.17 -3.85
C ASN A 58 -5.09 -0.25 -3.54
N GLY A 59 -5.63 -0.88 -2.48
CA GLY A 59 -5.27 -2.23 -2.07
C GLY A 59 -3.95 -2.34 -1.30
N GLN A 60 -3.32 -1.21 -0.96
CA GLN A 60 -2.07 -1.17 -0.19
C GLN A 60 -2.35 -0.91 1.29
N LEU A 61 -1.42 -1.33 2.17
CA LEU A 61 -1.39 -0.87 3.55
C LEU A 61 -1.00 0.62 3.57
N LEU A 62 -1.82 1.44 4.19
CA LEU A 62 -1.50 2.84 4.47
C LEU A 62 -1.07 2.96 5.94
N SER A 63 0.24 3.06 6.13
CA SER A 63 0.87 3.27 7.43
C SER A 63 0.86 4.75 7.80
N PRO A 64 0.65 5.12 9.09
CA PRO A 64 0.72 6.51 9.54
C PRO A 64 2.10 7.14 9.33
N HIS A 65 3.17 6.33 9.33
CA HIS A 65 4.54 6.80 9.22
C HIS A 65 5.08 6.80 7.77
N PHE A 66 4.66 5.84 6.95
CA PHE A 66 5.29 5.58 5.65
C PHE A 66 4.30 5.60 4.47
N GLY A 67 2.99 5.85 4.72
CA GLY A 67 1.98 5.67 3.68
C GLY A 67 2.02 4.25 3.13
N SER A 68 2.08 4.09 1.81
CA SER A 68 2.19 2.79 1.14
C SER A 68 3.63 2.41 0.76
N ARG A 69 4.65 3.10 1.30
CA ARG A 69 6.07 2.85 0.98
C ARG A 69 6.76 1.81 1.85
N ALA A 70 6.06 1.26 2.84
CA ALA A 70 6.63 0.24 3.70
C ALA A 70 6.86 -1.08 2.96
N ARG A 71 8.00 -1.74 3.22
CA ARG A 71 8.21 -3.15 2.89
C ARG A 71 7.74 -4.00 4.06
N LEU A 72 6.94 -5.00 3.75
CA LEU A 72 6.29 -5.84 4.74
C LEU A 72 7.02 -7.17 4.83
N MET A 73 7.47 -7.52 6.04
CA MET A 73 8.08 -8.81 6.34
C MET A 73 7.36 -9.41 7.56
N ILE A 74 7.24 -10.70 7.60
CA ILE A 74 6.64 -11.44 8.70
C ILE A 74 7.66 -12.44 9.24
N ILE A 75 7.75 -12.52 10.55
CA ILE A 75 8.48 -13.58 11.26
C ILE A 75 7.47 -14.29 12.15
N THR A 76 7.30 -15.61 11.93
CA THR A 76 6.54 -16.43 12.87
C THR A 76 7.47 -16.99 13.92
N THR A 77 7.02 -17.04 15.17
CA THR A 77 7.79 -17.49 16.32
C THR A 77 6.89 -18.09 17.39
N ASP A 78 7.45 -18.93 18.23
CA ASP A 78 6.85 -19.45 19.47
C ASP A 78 7.27 -18.64 20.72
N ALA A 79 8.03 -17.55 20.53
CA ALA A 79 8.39 -16.65 21.61
C ALA A 79 7.12 -15.99 22.21
N PRO A 80 7.10 -15.74 23.55
CA PRO A 80 6.01 -15.02 24.18
C PRO A 80 6.01 -13.56 23.74
N ILE A 81 5.09 -13.19 22.85
CA ILE A 81 4.95 -11.85 22.29
C ILE A 81 3.67 -11.23 22.81
N LYS A 82 3.74 -9.97 23.22
CA LYS A 82 2.54 -9.17 23.47
C LYS A 82 1.94 -8.77 22.13
N TYR A 83 0.65 -9.06 21.96
CA TYR A 83 -0.08 -8.69 20.76
C TYR A 83 -0.51 -7.23 20.80
N ASP A 84 -0.42 -6.58 19.66
CA ASP A 84 -1.00 -5.27 19.43
C ASP A 84 -2.45 -5.38 18.96
N GLU A 85 -3.20 -4.28 19.03
CA GLU A 85 -4.60 -4.20 18.65
C GLU A 85 -4.76 -3.41 17.35
N PRO A 86 -5.79 -3.72 16.54
CA PRO A 86 -6.08 -2.93 15.34
C PRO A 86 -6.44 -1.49 15.71
N VAL A 87 -5.96 -0.55 14.90
CA VAL A 87 -6.22 0.89 15.08
C VAL A 87 -7.04 1.40 13.91
N ASP A 88 -8.15 2.10 14.19
CA ASP A 88 -8.90 2.82 13.16
C ASP A 88 -8.32 4.23 12.94
N TYR A 89 -7.62 4.39 11.84
CA TYR A 89 -7.06 5.67 11.40
C TYR A 89 -8.04 6.50 10.56
N GLY A 90 -9.30 6.08 10.41
CA GLY A 90 -10.30 6.77 9.59
C GLY A 90 -10.12 6.59 8.08
N ILE A 91 -9.19 5.76 7.64
CA ILE A 91 -8.83 5.55 6.23
C ILE A 91 -10.01 5.04 5.41
N ASN A 92 -10.88 4.23 5.99
CA ASN A 92 -12.04 3.68 5.30
C ASN A 92 -12.99 4.79 4.84
N LYS A 93 -13.29 5.73 5.72
CA LYS A 93 -14.16 6.89 5.43
C LYS A 93 -13.47 7.84 4.46
N PHE A 94 -12.21 8.17 4.72
CA PHE A 94 -11.39 9.01 3.87
C PHE A 94 -11.31 8.47 2.43
N CYS A 95 -10.90 7.23 2.25
CA CYS A 95 -10.78 6.60 0.93
C CYS A 95 -12.13 6.52 0.19
N GLY A 96 -13.25 6.34 0.91
CA GLY A 96 -14.60 6.35 0.36
C GLY A 96 -14.95 7.67 -0.35
N GLN A 97 -14.46 8.79 0.15
CA GLN A 97 -14.66 10.13 -0.45
C GLN A 97 -13.53 10.51 -1.40
N CYS A 98 -12.30 10.15 -1.12
CA CYS A 98 -11.13 10.52 -1.90
C CYS A 98 -11.20 9.98 -3.34
N GLN A 99 -11.19 8.68 -3.51
CA GLN A 99 -11.29 7.94 -4.77
C GLN A 99 -10.28 8.35 -5.89
N VAL A 100 -9.27 9.16 -5.60
CA VAL A 100 -8.31 9.65 -6.62
C VAL A 100 -7.58 8.49 -7.30
N CYS A 101 -7.10 7.51 -6.52
CA CYS A 101 -6.41 6.33 -7.07
C CYS A 101 -7.32 5.47 -7.97
N VAL A 102 -8.62 5.42 -7.66
CA VAL A 102 -9.61 4.70 -8.49
C VAL A 102 -9.86 5.43 -9.80
N ALA A 103 -10.11 6.75 -9.71
CA ALA A 103 -10.36 7.60 -10.87
C ALA A 103 -9.15 7.67 -11.82
N ARG A 104 -7.94 7.63 -11.26
CA ARG A 104 -6.68 7.78 -11.99
C ARG A 104 -6.02 6.45 -12.38
N CYS A 105 -6.68 5.31 -12.14
CA CYS A 105 -6.13 4.01 -12.54
C CYS A 105 -6.16 3.84 -14.07
N PRO A 106 -5.02 3.78 -14.78
CA PRO A 106 -4.99 3.69 -16.22
C PRO A 106 -5.64 2.39 -16.74
N GLY A 107 -5.56 1.31 -15.98
CA GLY A 107 -6.21 0.03 -16.32
C GLY A 107 -7.66 -0.08 -15.84
N ARG A 108 -8.24 0.94 -15.20
CA ARG A 108 -9.55 0.84 -14.51
C ARG A 108 -9.67 -0.42 -13.65
N ALA A 109 -8.57 -0.79 -13.02
CA ALA A 109 -8.44 -2.04 -12.29
C ALA A 109 -8.96 -1.96 -10.85
N LEU A 110 -9.11 -0.75 -10.30
CA LEU A 110 -9.62 -0.52 -8.95
C LEU A 110 -11.13 -0.30 -8.97
N VAL A 111 -11.84 -1.00 -8.09
CA VAL A 111 -13.29 -0.89 -7.95
C VAL A 111 -13.62 0.21 -6.93
N LYS A 112 -14.60 1.06 -7.24
CA LYS A 112 -14.98 2.19 -6.38
C LYS A 112 -15.55 1.72 -5.04
N GLU A 113 -16.39 0.70 -5.09
CA GLU A 113 -17.10 0.20 -3.91
C GLU A 113 -16.31 -0.91 -3.21
N ARG A 114 -16.46 -0.98 -1.90
CA ARG A 114 -15.90 -2.09 -1.13
C ARG A 114 -16.77 -3.32 -1.26
N VAL A 115 -16.13 -4.44 -1.43
CA VAL A 115 -16.77 -5.75 -1.50
C VAL A 115 -16.10 -6.72 -0.53
N TRP A 116 -16.88 -7.64 0.00
CA TRP A 116 -16.32 -8.76 0.75
C TRP A 116 -15.65 -9.73 -0.23
N TYR A 117 -14.37 -9.93 -0.06
CA TYR A 117 -13.59 -10.84 -0.88
C TYR A 117 -12.62 -11.64 0.00
N ARG A 118 -12.83 -12.96 0.06
CA ARG A 118 -12.03 -13.89 0.88
C ARG A 118 -11.86 -13.43 2.33
N GLY A 119 -12.97 -13.01 2.96
CA GLY A 119 -12.97 -12.59 4.37
C GLY A 119 -12.48 -11.16 4.63
N VAL A 120 -12.18 -10.38 3.61
CA VAL A 120 -11.73 -8.99 3.76
C VAL A 120 -12.65 -8.03 3.02
N LEU A 121 -13.13 -7.00 3.71
CA LEU A 121 -13.89 -5.90 3.11
C LEU A 121 -12.92 -4.90 2.46
N LYS A 122 -12.87 -4.88 1.14
CA LYS A 122 -11.90 -4.07 0.39
C LYS A 122 -12.41 -3.56 -0.95
N ASN A 123 -11.76 -2.51 -1.46
CA ASN A 123 -11.85 -2.18 -2.88
C ASN A 123 -11.06 -3.26 -3.64
N LYS A 124 -11.74 -3.98 -4.51
CA LYS A 124 -11.10 -5.11 -5.22
C LYS A 124 -10.24 -4.58 -6.37
N LEU A 125 -9.02 -5.09 -6.46
CA LEU A 125 -8.19 -4.96 -7.64
C LEU A 125 -8.57 -6.07 -8.64
N ILE A 126 -8.92 -5.68 -9.86
CA ILE A 126 -9.13 -6.59 -10.99
C ILE A 126 -7.76 -6.82 -11.65
N TYR A 127 -7.13 -7.95 -11.29
CA TYR A 127 -5.75 -8.24 -11.68
C TYR A 127 -5.54 -8.28 -13.20
N ASP A 128 -6.50 -8.83 -13.94
CA ASP A 128 -6.44 -8.95 -15.40
C ASP A 128 -6.46 -7.58 -16.12
N ARG A 129 -6.90 -6.53 -15.43
CA ARG A 129 -6.81 -5.15 -15.92
C ARG A 129 -5.54 -4.44 -15.48
N CYS A 130 -5.03 -4.77 -14.31
CA CYS A 130 -3.81 -4.18 -13.75
C CYS A 130 -2.55 -4.73 -14.40
N ARG A 131 -2.46 -6.05 -14.54
CA ARG A 131 -1.26 -6.74 -15.05
C ARG A 131 -0.77 -6.25 -16.42
N PRO A 132 -1.61 -6.08 -17.45
CA PRO A 132 -1.15 -5.60 -18.77
C PRO A 132 -0.48 -4.23 -18.68
N ILE A 133 -1.01 -3.34 -17.83
CA ILE A 133 -0.43 -2.01 -17.62
C ILE A 133 0.91 -2.12 -16.89
N MET A 134 1.00 -2.96 -15.86
CA MET A 134 2.28 -3.20 -15.16
C MET A 134 3.35 -3.74 -16.09
N VAL A 135 3.01 -4.68 -16.95
CA VAL A 135 3.96 -5.27 -17.92
C VAL A 135 4.39 -4.24 -18.95
N LYS A 136 3.44 -3.49 -19.52
CA LYS A 136 3.71 -2.51 -20.59
C LYS A 136 4.65 -1.37 -20.12
N TYR A 137 4.57 -0.99 -18.87
CA TYR A 137 5.33 0.15 -18.29
C TYR A 137 6.39 -0.28 -17.29
N GLU A 138 6.78 -1.56 -17.28
CA GLU A 138 7.82 -2.10 -16.38
C GLU A 138 7.57 -1.74 -14.90
N GLY A 139 6.30 -1.78 -14.51
CA GLY A 139 5.84 -1.41 -13.18
C GLY A 139 5.00 -0.13 -13.16
N CYS A 140 3.72 -0.28 -12.83
CA CYS A 140 2.79 0.84 -12.68
C CYS A 140 2.56 1.14 -11.21
N GLY A 141 2.96 2.34 -10.76
CA GLY A 141 2.76 2.84 -9.39
C GLY A 141 1.74 3.99 -9.28
N VAL A 142 0.92 4.24 -10.32
CA VAL A 142 0.00 5.40 -10.38
C VAL A 142 -0.88 5.51 -9.15
N CYS A 143 -1.53 4.42 -8.73
CA CYS A 143 -2.43 4.40 -7.58
C CYS A 143 -1.75 4.72 -6.24
N MET A 144 -0.44 4.49 -6.14
CA MET A 144 0.37 4.93 -4.99
C MET A 144 0.78 6.40 -5.14
N LYS A 145 1.22 6.80 -6.33
CA LYS A 145 1.75 8.13 -6.60
C LYS A 145 0.71 9.24 -6.42
N VAL A 146 -0.54 8.99 -6.84
CA VAL A 146 -1.66 9.94 -6.69
C VAL A 146 -2.37 9.86 -5.33
N CYS A 147 -1.87 9.08 -4.39
CA CYS A 147 -2.45 8.99 -3.07
C CYS A 147 -2.02 10.19 -2.22
N PRO A 148 -2.96 11.01 -1.69
CA PRO A 148 -2.62 12.14 -0.83
C PRO A 148 -1.80 11.74 0.38
N ILE A 149 -2.17 10.63 1.03
CA ILE A 149 -1.44 10.09 2.20
C ILE A 149 0.00 9.72 1.83
N GLN A 150 0.21 9.18 0.63
CA GLN A 150 1.54 8.89 0.12
C GLN A 150 2.35 10.15 -0.18
N ARG A 151 1.69 11.19 -0.69
CA ARG A 151 2.33 12.44 -1.12
C ARG A 151 2.67 13.35 0.05
N TYR A 152 1.72 13.56 0.95
CA TYR A 152 1.82 14.58 2.01
C TYR A 152 1.99 13.97 3.41
N GLY A 153 1.81 12.66 3.57
CA GLY A 153 1.76 11.99 4.87
C GLY A 153 0.34 11.84 5.41
N MET A 154 0.14 10.87 6.30
CA MET A 154 -1.19 10.58 6.84
C MET A 154 -1.69 11.71 7.73
N LYS A 155 -0.86 12.20 8.65
CA LYS A 155 -1.27 13.20 9.64
C LYS A 155 -1.84 14.47 9.00
N PRO A 156 -1.09 15.22 8.14
CA PRO A 156 -1.60 16.47 7.56
C PRO A 156 -2.82 16.24 6.67
N VAL A 157 -2.89 15.11 5.98
CA VAL A 157 -4.05 14.78 5.13
C VAL A 157 -5.30 14.53 5.96
N MET A 158 -5.18 13.78 7.05
CA MET A 158 -6.32 13.46 7.89
C MET A 158 -6.78 14.64 8.74
N GLU A 159 -5.86 15.46 9.23
CA GLU A 159 -6.18 16.72 9.93
C GLU A 159 -6.96 17.65 9.00
N HIS A 160 -6.46 17.92 7.80
CA HIS A 160 -7.16 18.72 6.79
C HIS A 160 -8.56 18.16 6.46
N TYR A 161 -8.66 16.85 6.29
CA TYR A 161 -9.93 16.19 5.99
C TYR A 161 -10.95 16.30 7.13
N VAL A 162 -10.50 16.18 8.38
CA VAL A 162 -11.38 16.32 9.56
C VAL A 162 -11.86 17.76 9.72
N GLU A 163 -11.00 18.74 9.47
CA GLU A 163 -11.31 20.16 9.60
C GLU A 163 -12.19 20.70 8.47
N THR A 164 -11.93 20.31 7.23
CA THR A 164 -12.56 20.92 6.05
C THR A 164 -13.56 20.01 5.32
N GLY A 165 -13.45 18.69 5.51
CA GLY A 165 -14.16 17.70 4.70
C GLY A 165 -13.58 17.52 3.30
N GLU A 166 -12.52 18.25 2.94
CA GLU A 166 -11.90 18.22 1.62
C GLU A 166 -10.70 17.27 1.57
N ILE A 167 -10.35 16.85 0.36
CA ILE A 167 -9.20 15.98 0.12
C ILE A 167 -7.99 16.82 -0.28
N LEU A 168 -7.00 16.91 0.59
CA LEU A 168 -5.79 17.71 0.37
C LEU A 168 -5.13 17.36 -0.97
N GLY A 169 -4.93 18.37 -1.82
CA GLY A 169 -4.28 18.28 -3.12
C GLY A 169 -5.10 17.65 -4.24
N LYS A 170 -6.34 17.24 -4.00
CA LYS A 170 -7.22 16.70 -5.03
C LYS A 170 -7.57 17.77 -6.07
N GLY A 171 -7.40 17.43 -7.35
CA GLY A 171 -7.63 18.36 -8.46
C GLY A 171 -6.46 19.32 -8.74
N THR A 172 -5.34 19.18 -8.04
CA THR A 172 -4.15 20.01 -8.26
C THR A 172 -3.08 19.27 -9.07
N SER A 173 -2.24 20.04 -9.76
CA SER A 173 -1.09 19.49 -10.48
C SER A 173 -0.06 18.83 -9.56
N ASP A 174 0.04 19.27 -8.30
CA ASP A 174 0.97 18.69 -7.33
C ASP A 174 0.66 17.22 -7.03
N LEU A 175 -0.61 16.86 -6.95
CA LEU A 175 -1.04 15.48 -6.72
C LEU A 175 -1.22 14.70 -8.03
N GLU A 176 -1.81 15.32 -9.05
CA GLU A 176 -2.32 14.64 -10.24
C GLU A 176 -1.60 14.99 -11.55
N GLY A 177 -0.70 16.01 -11.51
CA GLY A 177 0.04 16.48 -12.69
C GLY A 177 1.41 15.82 -12.85
N TYR A 178 1.44 14.53 -13.16
CA TYR A 178 2.71 13.83 -13.45
C TYR A 178 2.66 13.15 -14.82
N GLU A 179 3.83 12.87 -15.36
CA GLU A 179 3.99 12.15 -16.61
C GLU A 179 4.30 10.68 -16.36
N MET A 180 3.82 9.82 -17.24
CA MET A 180 4.13 8.41 -17.27
C MET A 180 4.81 8.08 -18.60
N CYS A 181 6.06 7.63 -18.53
CA CYS A 181 6.90 7.32 -19.71
C CYS A 181 7.00 8.48 -20.72
N GLY A 182 7.21 9.71 -20.22
CA GLY A 182 7.35 10.91 -21.07
C GLY A 182 6.05 11.37 -21.76
N LYS A 183 4.92 10.79 -21.40
CA LYS A 183 3.59 11.20 -21.87
C LYS A 183 2.79 11.76 -20.71
N GLY A 184 1.94 12.72 -20.99
CA GLY A 184 1.01 13.27 -20.01
C GLY A 184 0.16 12.18 -19.38
N TYR A 185 -0.38 12.48 -18.22
CA TYR A 185 -1.21 11.55 -17.48
C TYR A 185 -2.38 11.02 -18.33
N PHE A 186 -2.56 9.70 -18.28
CA PHE A 186 -3.73 9.05 -18.91
C PHE A 186 -4.87 9.04 -17.90
N GLY A 187 -5.97 9.68 -18.25
CA GLY A 187 -7.20 9.63 -17.47
C GLY A 187 -7.74 8.20 -17.34
N SER A 188 -8.65 8.00 -16.39
CA SER A 188 -9.34 6.72 -16.26
C SER A 188 -10.07 6.39 -17.58
N GLY A 189 -9.55 5.46 -18.34
CA GLY A 189 -10.09 5.03 -19.62
C GLY A 189 -9.30 5.42 -20.87
N GLU A 190 -8.32 6.28 -20.71
CA GLU A 190 -7.32 6.50 -21.73
C GLU A 190 -6.21 5.48 -21.55
N LEU A 191 -6.35 4.33 -22.18
CA LEU A 191 -5.24 3.38 -22.21
C LEU A 191 -4.25 3.83 -23.28
N PRO A 192 -2.96 3.88 -22.95
CA PRO A 192 -1.95 4.04 -23.98
C PRO A 192 -2.01 2.83 -24.89
N HIS A 193 -2.28 3.07 -26.15
CA HIS A 193 -2.28 2.07 -27.23
C HIS A 193 -0.87 1.65 -27.60
#